data_f570680625ba44536e458b5c42f7fe15
#
_entry.id   f570680625ba44536e458b5c42f7fe15
#
_cell.length_a   1.000
_cell.length_b   1.000
_cell.length_c   1.000
_cell.angle_alpha   90.00
_cell.angle_beta   90.00
_cell.angle_gamma   90.00
#
_symmetry.space_group_name_H-M   'P 1'
#
loop_
_entity.id
_entity.type
_entity.pdbx_description
1 polymer ?
#
loop_
_entity_poly.entity_id
_entity_poly.type
_entity_poly.pdbx_seq_one_letter_code
_entity_poly.pdbx_strand_id
1 'polypeptide(L)'
;RLSRTTLQGQLQELAASRDWSTSRKSVARRLWRVKVSFGGEDGPQLEEVAQLVGLTPDAAINQVLDTRVRVITIGFAPGQPYLGTLPPNWDFPRLPELIPRVPAGSLVVALRQLVLFTNDTPTGWRQIGQTAFRNFEPNSASPFRLRTGDEMEFVRVGQDEMRRCLADPTRADAAELVDLS
;
A
#
# COMPACT_ATOMS: atom_id res chain seq x y z
N ARG A 1 16.85 22.21 29.42
CA ARG A 1 17.08 21.37 28.20
C ARG A 1 17.90 20.15 28.63
N LEU A 2 17.43 18.95 28.31
CA LEU A 2 18.18 17.72 28.55
C LEU A 2 19.42 17.70 27.64
N SER A 3 20.57 17.21 28.16
CA SER A 3 21.73 16.98 27.33
C SER A 3 21.48 15.80 26.38
N ARG A 4 22.21 15.76 25.26
CA ARG A 4 22.12 14.63 24.30
C ARG A 4 22.41 13.29 24.99
N THR A 5 23.42 13.26 25.87
CA THR A 5 23.81 12.06 26.62
C THR A 5 22.70 11.61 27.58
N THR A 6 22.08 12.55 28.29
CA THR A 6 20.96 12.25 29.20
C THR A 6 19.75 11.69 28.42
N LEU A 7 19.42 12.28 27.29
CA LEU A 7 18.31 11.82 26.43
C LEU A 7 18.60 10.42 25.87
N GLN A 8 19.83 10.18 25.42
CA GLN A 8 20.25 8.88 24.90
C GLN A 8 20.16 7.79 25.98
N GLY A 9 20.61 8.08 27.22
CA GLY A 9 20.47 7.15 28.34
C GLY A 9 19.01 6.82 28.65
N GLN A 10 18.14 7.83 28.72
CA GLN A 10 16.71 7.61 28.94
C GLN A 10 16.04 6.78 27.84
N LEU A 11 16.41 7.00 26.58
CA LEU A 11 15.89 6.19 25.46
C LEU A 11 16.39 4.75 25.53
N GLN A 12 17.64 4.52 25.92
CA GLN A 12 18.19 3.17 26.09
C GLN A 12 17.50 2.43 27.25
N GLU A 13 17.29 3.09 28.39
CA GLU A 13 16.55 2.54 29.52
C GLU A 13 15.11 2.19 29.14
N LEU A 14 14.43 3.10 28.42
CA LEU A 14 13.07 2.87 27.95
C LEU A 14 13.01 1.70 26.94
N ALA A 15 13.96 1.62 26.04
CA ALA A 15 14.08 0.50 25.10
C ALA A 15 14.33 -0.84 25.79
N ALA A 16 15.14 -0.86 26.86
CA ALA A 16 15.46 -2.06 27.62
C ALA A 16 14.35 -2.45 28.64
N SER A 17 13.50 -1.52 29.03
CA SER A 17 12.46 -1.74 30.05
C SER A 17 11.33 -2.65 29.60
N ARG A 18 11.23 -2.97 28.30
CA ARG A 18 10.15 -3.75 27.72
C ARG A 18 10.69 -4.74 26.69
N ASP A 19 10.20 -5.98 26.75
CA ASP A 19 10.39 -6.94 25.67
C ASP A 19 9.47 -6.62 24.48
N TRP A 20 10.01 -5.99 23.47
CA TRP A 20 9.30 -5.59 22.26
C TRP A 20 8.97 -6.78 21.33
N SER A 21 9.58 -7.94 21.56
CA SER A 21 9.32 -9.17 20.79
C SER A 21 7.97 -9.80 21.16
N THR A 22 7.48 -9.51 22.38
CA THR A 22 6.20 -10.03 22.90
C THR A 22 4.99 -9.19 22.49
N SER A 23 5.19 -8.21 21.64
CA SER A 23 4.09 -7.40 21.10
C SER A 23 3.06 -8.32 20.42
N ARG A 24 1.87 -8.46 21.01
CA ARG A 24 0.76 -9.20 20.40
C ARG A 24 0.48 -8.59 19.03
N LYS A 25 0.70 -9.37 17.97
CA LYS A 25 0.16 -8.98 16.66
C LYS A 25 -1.34 -8.77 16.84
N SER A 26 -1.80 -7.54 16.61
CA SER A 26 -3.23 -7.28 16.57
C SER A 26 -3.84 -8.22 15.55
N VAL A 27 -4.82 -9.02 15.95
CA VAL A 27 -5.59 -9.85 15.02
C VAL A 27 -6.35 -8.87 14.13
N ALA A 28 -6.12 -8.96 12.83
CA ALA A 28 -6.92 -8.18 11.89
C ALA A 28 -8.37 -8.68 11.97
N ARG A 29 -9.29 -7.75 12.17
CA ARG A 29 -10.73 -8.03 12.17
C ARG A 29 -11.39 -7.53 10.89
N ARG A 30 -10.66 -6.80 10.03
CA ARG A 30 -11.17 -6.18 8.83
C ARG A 30 -10.27 -6.54 7.66
N LEU A 31 -10.89 -7.09 6.62
CA LEU A 31 -10.25 -7.40 5.35
C LEU A 31 -10.89 -6.54 4.25
N TRP A 32 -10.07 -5.87 3.48
CA TRP A 32 -10.48 -5.14 2.31
C TRP A 32 -10.11 -5.91 1.04
N ARG A 33 -11.07 -6.18 0.19
CA ARG A 33 -10.85 -6.66 -1.17
C ARG A 33 -10.92 -5.48 -2.12
N VAL A 34 -9.80 -5.15 -2.74
CA VAL A 34 -9.65 -3.93 -3.55
C VAL A 34 -9.41 -4.30 -5.00
N LYS A 35 -10.26 -3.82 -5.90
CA LYS A 35 -10.09 -4.01 -7.34
C LYS A 35 -8.91 -3.20 -7.86
N VAL A 36 -8.04 -3.86 -8.64
CA VAL A 36 -6.85 -3.26 -9.25
C VAL A 36 -6.73 -3.71 -10.71
N SER A 37 -6.50 -2.77 -11.60
CA SER A 37 -6.04 -3.02 -12.97
C SER A 37 -4.52 -2.94 -12.98
N PHE A 38 -3.86 -3.93 -13.60
CA PHE A 38 -2.40 -4.04 -13.62
C PHE A 38 -1.84 -3.87 -15.03
N GLY A 39 -0.65 -3.27 -15.12
CA GLY A 39 0.08 -3.14 -16.37
C GLY A 39 -0.52 -2.12 -17.35
N GLY A 40 0.05 -2.06 -18.56
CA GLY A 40 -0.34 -1.09 -19.58
C GLY A 40 -0.28 0.36 -19.05
N GLU A 41 -1.31 1.16 -19.34
CA GLU A 41 -1.41 2.54 -18.87
C GLU A 41 -1.59 2.63 -17.34
N ASP A 42 -2.22 1.61 -16.73
CA ASP A 42 -2.51 1.55 -15.29
C ASP A 42 -1.30 1.13 -14.44
N GLY A 43 -0.31 0.48 -15.06
CA GLY A 43 0.89 0.00 -14.37
C GLY A 43 2.12 -0.01 -15.29
N PRO A 44 2.60 1.15 -15.74
CA PRO A 44 3.62 1.27 -16.80
C PRO A 44 4.97 0.65 -16.41
N GLN A 45 5.27 0.44 -15.14
CA GLN A 45 6.51 -0.21 -14.70
C GLN A 45 6.33 -1.69 -14.34
N LEU A 46 5.18 -2.31 -14.60
CA LEU A 46 4.94 -3.72 -14.24
C LEU A 46 5.95 -4.67 -14.86
N GLU A 47 6.28 -4.48 -16.15
CA GLU A 47 7.25 -5.34 -16.85
C GLU A 47 8.65 -5.22 -16.24
N GLU A 48 9.10 -4.00 -15.94
CA GLU A 48 10.36 -3.76 -15.24
C GLU A 48 10.37 -4.44 -13.87
N VAL A 49 9.29 -4.30 -13.09
CA VAL A 49 9.16 -4.93 -11.78
C VAL A 49 9.18 -6.45 -11.91
N ALA A 50 8.49 -7.03 -12.87
CA ALA A 50 8.50 -8.48 -13.12
C ALA A 50 9.92 -9.01 -13.39
N GLN A 51 10.72 -8.28 -14.18
CA GLN A 51 12.13 -8.61 -14.42
C GLN A 51 12.95 -8.53 -13.12
N LEU A 52 12.77 -7.47 -12.31
CA LEU A 52 13.47 -7.30 -11.02
C LEU A 52 13.20 -8.44 -10.04
N VAL A 53 11.97 -8.96 -10.01
CA VAL A 53 11.59 -10.06 -9.12
C VAL A 53 11.83 -11.46 -9.72
N GLY A 54 12.31 -11.53 -10.96
CA GLY A 54 12.61 -12.79 -11.67
C GLY A 54 11.37 -13.56 -12.10
N LEU A 55 10.28 -12.85 -12.46
CA LEU A 55 8.99 -13.44 -12.83
C LEU A 55 8.52 -12.90 -14.20
N THR A 56 7.54 -13.57 -14.79
CA THR A 56 6.73 -12.98 -15.87
C THR A 56 5.76 -11.94 -15.28
N PRO A 57 5.26 -10.97 -16.08
CA PRO A 57 4.28 -10.00 -15.61
C PRO A 57 3.05 -10.63 -14.94
N ASP A 58 2.47 -11.68 -15.56
CA ASP A 58 1.32 -12.39 -14.98
C ASP A 58 1.68 -13.13 -13.69
N ALA A 59 2.87 -13.73 -13.59
CA ALA A 59 3.32 -14.38 -12.36
C ALA A 59 3.57 -13.35 -11.25
N ALA A 60 4.10 -12.17 -11.57
CA ALA A 60 4.27 -11.08 -10.61
C ALA A 60 2.91 -10.57 -10.10
N ILE A 61 1.93 -10.37 -11.01
CA ILE A 61 0.56 -10.03 -10.61
C ILE A 61 -0.01 -11.08 -9.67
N ASN A 62 0.06 -12.37 -10.04
CA ASN A 62 -0.48 -13.46 -9.23
C ASN A 62 0.16 -13.49 -7.84
N GLN A 63 1.48 -13.25 -7.74
CA GLN A 63 2.16 -13.18 -6.44
C GLN A 63 1.65 -12.02 -5.57
N VAL A 64 1.29 -10.88 -6.16
CA VAL A 64 0.64 -9.76 -5.44
C VAL A 64 -0.77 -10.15 -5.01
N LEU A 65 -1.56 -10.80 -5.89
CA LEU A 65 -2.94 -11.22 -5.61
C LEU A 65 -3.00 -12.28 -4.51
N ASP A 66 -2.05 -13.21 -4.49
CA ASP A 66 -1.95 -14.30 -3.51
C ASP A 66 -1.41 -13.83 -2.16
N THR A 67 -0.87 -12.60 -2.11
CA THR A 67 -0.29 -12.05 -0.88
C THR A 67 -1.30 -11.17 -0.15
N ARG A 68 -1.80 -11.66 0.99
CA ARG A 68 -2.56 -10.81 1.91
C ARG A 68 -1.59 -9.84 2.60
N VAL A 69 -1.73 -8.57 2.31
CA VAL A 69 -0.91 -7.51 2.91
C VAL A 69 -1.64 -6.81 4.05
N ARG A 70 -0.87 -6.19 4.96
CA ARG A 70 -1.42 -5.45 6.11
C ARG A 70 -1.10 -3.97 5.97
N VAL A 71 -2.03 -3.11 6.37
CA VAL A 71 -1.77 -1.68 6.55
C VAL A 71 -0.82 -1.50 7.73
N ILE A 72 0.46 -1.22 7.43
CA ILE A 72 1.52 -1.03 8.44
C ILE A 72 1.41 0.35 9.07
N THR A 73 1.22 1.36 8.22
CA THR A 73 1.07 2.76 8.61
C THR A 73 0.27 3.53 7.58
N ILE A 74 -0.25 4.68 7.99
CA ILE A 74 -0.94 5.64 7.13
C ILE A 74 -0.26 6.98 7.35
N GLY A 75 0.28 7.59 6.27
CA GLY A 75 1.02 8.84 6.39
C GLY A 75 1.63 9.31 5.09
N PHE A 76 2.47 10.34 5.14
CA PHE A 76 3.01 11.11 4.05
C PHE A 76 1.96 12.03 3.41
N ALA A 77 0.85 11.49 2.93
CA ALA A 77 -0.31 12.24 2.48
C ALA A 77 -1.56 11.77 3.27
N PRO A 78 -2.62 12.59 3.37
CA PRO A 78 -3.83 12.18 4.06
C PRO A 78 -4.38 10.85 3.53
N GLY A 79 -4.51 9.87 4.43
CA GLY A 79 -5.05 8.56 4.11
C GLY A 79 -4.15 7.64 3.28
N GLN A 80 -2.90 7.98 2.99
CA GLN A 80 -2.02 7.15 2.17
C GLN A 80 -1.51 5.94 2.95
N PRO A 81 -1.93 4.69 2.60
CA PRO A 81 -1.52 3.49 3.31
C PRO A 81 -0.21 2.94 2.75
N TYR A 82 0.67 2.52 3.65
CA TYR A 82 1.81 1.66 3.38
C TYR A 82 1.44 0.24 3.76
N LEU A 83 1.54 -0.66 2.80
CA LEU A 83 1.09 -2.03 2.90
C LEU A 83 2.29 -2.98 2.85
N GLY A 84 2.30 -3.99 3.68
CA GLY A 84 3.42 -4.95 3.67
C GLY A 84 3.06 -6.28 4.32
N THR A 85 3.92 -7.22 4.14
CA THR A 85 5.11 -7.21 3.29
C THR A 85 4.96 -8.23 2.17
N LEU A 86 5.43 -7.89 1.00
CA LEU A 86 5.55 -8.83 -0.12
C LEU A 86 6.67 -9.85 0.15
N PRO A 87 6.74 -10.97 -0.60
CA PRO A 87 7.81 -11.96 -0.52
C PRO A 87 9.22 -11.36 -0.66
N PRO A 88 10.28 -12.07 -0.22
CA PRO A 88 11.65 -11.53 -0.22
C PRO A 88 12.19 -11.11 -1.59
N ASN A 89 11.77 -11.74 -2.68
CA ASN A 89 12.19 -11.38 -4.04
C ASN A 89 11.72 -9.97 -4.46
N TRP A 90 10.78 -9.35 -3.74
CA TRP A 90 10.33 -7.98 -3.96
C TRP A 90 11.22 -6.93 -3.27
N ASP A 91 12.35 -7.33 -2.70
CA ASP A 91 13.27 -6.41 -2.02
C ASP A 91 14.20 -5.72 -3.02
N PHE A 92 13.68 -4.76 -3.73
CA PHE A 92 14.41 -3.91 -4.65
C PHE A 92 14.25 -2.43 -4.27
N PRO A 93 15.27 -1.58 -4.57
CA PRO A 93 15.26 -0.18 -4.17
C PRO A 93 14.26 0.65 -5.00
N ARG A 94 13.95 1.83 -4.50
CA ARG A 94 13.27 2.87 -5.27
C ARG A 94 14.09 3.26 -6.50
N LEU A 95 13.44 3.87 -7.48
CA LEU A 95 14.11 4.51 -8.60
C LEU A 95 15.08 5.59 -8.10
N PRO A 96 16.25 5.74 -8.72
CA PRO A 96 17.20 6.82 -8.38
C PRO A 96 16.63 8.20 -8.73
N GLU A 97 15.81 8.26 -9.77
CA GLU A 97 15.14 9.47 -10.22
C GLU A 97 13.64 9.40 -9.93
N LEU A 98 13.05 10.56 -9.65
CA LEU A 98 11.62 10.64 -9.40
C LEU A 98 10.84 10.64 -10.72
N ILE A 99 9.78 9.84 -10.77
CA ILE A 99 8.70 10.02 -11.74
C ILE A 99 7.98 11.32 -11.33
N PRO A 100 7.90 12.33 -12.20
CA PRO A 100 7.43 13.67 -11.79
C PRO A 100 5.98 13.67 -11.30
N ARG A 101 5.16 12.78 -11.83
CA ARG A 101 3.75 12.66 -11.47
C ARG A 101 3.26 11.23 -11.62
N VAL A 102 2.78 10.67 -10.54
CA VAL A 102 2.04 9.41 -10.50
C VAL A 102 0.63 9.72 -9.98
N PRO A 103 -0.44 9.29 -10.67
CA PRO A 103 -1.80 9.71 -10.34
C PRO A 103 -2.32 9.11 -9.04
N ALA A 104 -3.30 9.77 -8.44
CA ALA A 104 -4.07 9.22 -7.33
C ALA A 104 -4.71 7.87 -7.72
N GLY A 105 -4.76 6.94 -6.78
CA GLY A 105 -5.22 5.57 -7.00
C GLY A 105 -4.14 4.62 -7.54
N SER A 106 -2.92 5.09 -7.82
CA SER A 106 -1.83 4.21 -8.25
C SER A 106 -1.42 3.25 -7.14
N LEU A 107 -1.27 1.97 -7.51
CA LEU A 107 -0.59 0.96 -6.71
C LEU A 107 0.88 0.94 -7.09
N VAL A 108 1.73 1.36 -6.17
CA VAL A 108 3.17 1.44 -6.38
C VAL A 108 3.94 0.51 -5.47
N VAL A 109 5.16 0.11 -5.87
CA VAL A 109 5.97 -0.88 -5.15
C VAL A 109 7.43 -0.51 -5.04
N ALA A 110 8.05 -0.79 -3.90
CA ALA A 110 9.49 -0.86 -3.62
C ALA A 110 9.72 -1.49 -2.23
N LEU A 111 10.92 -1.99 -1.93
CA LEU A 111 11.33 -2.42 -0.58
C LEU A 111 10.34 -3.40 0.07
N ARG A 112 9.77 -4.31 -0.72
CA ARG A 112 8.75 -5.28 -0.30
C ARG A 112 7.44 -4.65 0.20
N GLN A 113 7.22 -3.37 -0.06
CA GLN A 113 6.01 -2.66 0.33
C GLN A 113 5.22 -2.22 -0.89
N LEU A 114 3.91 -2.18 -0.73
CA LEU A 114 2.99 -1.53 -1.64
C LEU A 114 2.48 -0.24 -1.00
N VAL A 115 2.19 0.75 -1.83
CA VAL A 115 1.53 2.00 -1.40
C VAL A 115 0.38 2.30 -2.35
N LEU A 116 -0.77 2.66 -1.80
CA LEU A 116 -1.87 3.23 -2.58
C LEU A 116 -1.83 4.75 -2.49
N PHE A 117 -1.59 5.41 -3.60
CA PHE A 117 -1.54 6.87 -3.61
C PHE A 117 -2.92 7.49 -3.48
N THR A 118 -3.07 8.41 -2.55
CA THR A 118 -4.34 9.14 -2.34
C THR A 118 -4.44 10.44 -3.14
N ASN A 119 -3.32 10.92 -3.66
CA ASN A 119 -3.23 12.13 -4.48
C ASN A 119 -2.10 11.99 -5.51
N ASP A 120 -2.12 12.84 -6.53
CA ASP A 120 -1.03 12.93 -7.50
C ASP A 120 0.25 13.35 -6.79
N THR A 121 1.33 12.59 -6.99
CA THR A 121 2.58 12.79 -6.24
C THR A 121 3.79 12.38 -7.09
N PRO A 122 4.90 13.13 -7.06
CA PRO A 122 6.17 12.65 -7.58
C PRO A 122 6.70 11.50 -6.70
N THR A 123 7.31 10.49 -7.32
CA THR A 123 7.78 9.32 -6.56
C THR A 123 8.90 8.57 -7.24
N GLY A 124 9.76 7.93 -6.44
CA GLY A 124 10.69 6.90 -6.87
C GLY A 124 10.15 5.46 -6.76
N TRP A 125 8.87 5.28 -6.43
CA TRP A 125 8.22 3.97 -6.43
C TRP A 125 7.73 3.61 -7.83
N ARG A 126 7.72 2.34 -8.18
CA ARG A 126 7.28 1.85 -9.49
C ARG A 126 5.79 1.58 -9.49
N GLN A 127 5.07 2.18 -10.40
CA GLN A 127 3.63 1.96 -10.55
C GLN A 127 3.37 0.65 -11.30
N ILE A 128 2.67 -0.28 -10.65
CA ILE A 128 2.31 -1.60 -11.19
C ILE A 128 0.81 -1.76 -11.48
N GLY A 129 -0.01 -0.87 -10.93
CA GLY A 129 -1.47 -0.93 -11.13
C GLY A 129 -2.17 0.36 -10.74
N GLN A 130 -3.49 0.36 -10.97
CA GLN A 130 -4.41 1.45 -10.66
C GLN A 130 -5.66 0.92 -9.99
N THR A 131 -6.19 1.67 -9.03
CA THR A 131 -7.48 1.40 -8.37
C THR A 131 -8.35 2.63 -8.31
N ALA A 132 -9.66 2.42 -8.30
CA ALA A 132 -10.64 3.45 -8.00
C ALA A 132 -10.89 3.62 -6.48
N PHE A 133 -10.35 2.74 -5.64
CA PHE A 133 -10.52 2.82 -4.19
C PHE A 133 -9.92 4.11 -3.62
N ARG A 134 -10.72 4.82 -2.83
CA ARG A 134 -10.29 6.01 -2.09
C ARG A 134 -10.29 5.72 -0.59
N ASN A 135 -9.14 5.88 0.03
CA ASN A 135 -9.03 5.78 1.49
C ASN A 135 -9.37 7.09 2.21
N PHE A 136 -9.26 8.23 1.54
CA PHE A 136 -9.50 9.54 2.13
C PHE A 136 -10.61 10.28 1.39
N GLU A 137 -11.70 10.57 2.09
CA GLU A 137 -12.86 11.31 1.61
C GLU A 137 -13.23 12.38 2.65
N PRO A 138 -12.70 13.62 2.54
CA PRO A 138 -12.78 14.63 3.60
C PRO A 138 -14.20 15.02 3.97
N ASN A 139 -15.17 14.89 3.04
CA ASN A 139 -16.56 15.26 3.25
C ASN A 139 -17.42 14.09 3.76
N SER A 140 -16.84 12.92 3.97
CA SER A 140 -17.56 11.76 4.52
C SER A 140 -17.66 11.85 6.03
N ALA A 141 -18.71 11.28 6.62
CA ALA A 141 -18.84 11.09 8.08
C ALA A 141 -17.71 10.20 8.65
N SER A 142 -17.10 9.35 7.81
CA SER A 142 -15.91 8.56 8.14
C SER A 142 -14.82 8.83 7.09
N PRO A 143 -14.00 9.89 7.25
CA PRO A 143 -13.07 10.35 6.24
C PRO A 143 -12.00 9.34 5.84
N PHE A 144 -11.66 8.41 6.74
CA PHE A 144 -10.66 7.37 6.50
C PHE A 144 -11.31 5.99 6.57
N ARG A 145 -11.25 5.26 5.46
CA ARG A 145 -11.81 3.90 5.37
C ARG A 145 -10.88 2.87 6.00
N LEU A 146 -9.58 2.96 5.73
CA LEU A 146 -8.55 2.07 6.26
C LEU A 146 -8.07 2.53 7.64
N ARG A 147 -7.63 1.54 8.43
CA ARG A 147 -6.95 1.73 9.71
C ARG A 147 -5.65 0.92 9.73
N THR A 148 -4.66 1.36 10.47
CA THR A 148 -3.47 0.55 10.74
C THR A 148 -3.88 -0.80 11.34
N GLY A 149 -3.35 -1.88 10.76
CA GLY A 149 -3.69 -3.24 11.14
C GLY A 149 -4.76 -3.91 10.27
N ASP A 150 -5.53 -3.17 9.46
CA ASP A 150 -6.42 -3.77 8.45
C ASP A 150 -5.61 -4.65 7.50
N GLU A 151 -6.23 -5.70 6.99
CA GLU A 151 -5.68 -6.53 5.94
C GLU A 151 -6.28 -6.15 4.59
N MET A 152 -5.55 -6.44 3.54
CA MET A 152 -5.95 -6.12 2.19
C MET A 152 -5.58 -7.25 1.23
N GLU A 153 -6.52 -7.63 0.40
CA GLU A 153 -6.37 -8.50 -0.77
C GLU A 153 -6.70 -7.72 -2.02
N PHE A 154 -6.00 -8.00 -3.11
CA PHE A 154 -6.28 -7.36 -4.39
C PHE A 154 -7.07 -8.30 -5.29
N VAL A 155 -7.97 -7.73 -6.08
CA VAL A 155 -8.77 -8.43 -7.08
C VAL A 155 -8.43 -7.84 -8.44
N ARG A 156 -7.89 -8.67 -9.35
CA ARG A 156 -7.54 -8.22 -10.70
C ARG A 156 -8.81 -7.94 -11.50
N VAL A 157 -8.86 -6.77 -12.13
CA VAL A 157 -9.90 -6.39 -13.09
C VAL A 157 -9.26 -5.90 -14.40
N GLY A 158 -10.03 -5.90 -15.47
CA GLY A 158 -9.57 -5.34 -16.76
C GLY A 158 -9.62 -3.79 -16.74
N GLN A 159 -8.85 -3.17 -17.65
CA GLN A 159 -8.79 -1.71 -17.78
C GLN A 159 -10.17 -1.08 -18.05
N ASP A 160 -11.04 -1.75 -18.84
CA ASP A 160 -12.39 -1.26 -19.12
C ASP A 160 -13.27 -1.22 -17.85
N GLU A 161 -13.16 -2.24 -17.00
CA GLU A 161 -13.84 -2.27 -15.71
C GLU A 161 -13.30 -1.19 -14.78
N MET A 162 -11.98 -1.03 -14.72
CA MET A 162 -11.34 0.02 -13.93
C MET A 162 -11.77 1.41 -14.38
N ARG A 163 -11.84 1.67 -15.69
CA ARG A 163 -12.36 2.94 -16.23
C ARG A 163 -13.79 3.21 -15.79
N ARG A 164 -14.66 2.19 -15.79
CA ARG A 164 -16.05 2.34 -15.26
C ARG A 164 -16.05 2.67 -13.77
N CYS A 165 -15.24 1.97 -12.96
CA CYS A 165 -15.13 2.27 -11.53
C CYS A 165 -14.58 3.68 -11.28
N LEU A 166 -13.64 4.16 -12.10
CA LEU A 166 -13.10 5.51 -11.98
C LEU A 166 -14.08 6.59 -12.40
N ALA A 167 -14.97 6.29 -13.36
CA ALA A 167 -16.02 7.21 -13.83
C ALA A 167 -17.20 7.31 -12.86
N ASP A 168 -17.41 6.32 -12.00
CA ASP A 168 -18.43 6.36 -10.96
C ASP A 168 -18.01 7.29 -9.82
N PRO A 169 -18.71 8.41 -9.57
CA PRO A 169 -18.38 9.34 -8.51
C PRO A 169 -18.46 8.71 -7.11
N THR A 170 -19.30 7.70 -6.91
CA THR A 170 -19.44 7.00 -5.63
C THR A 170 -18.32 5.99 -5.39
N ARG A 171 -17.76 5.45 -6.48
CA ARG A 171 -16.73 4.38 -6.44
C ARG A 171 -17.11 3.19 -5.56
N ALA A 172 -18.41 2.91 -5.46
CA ALA A 172 -18.96 1.88 -4.58
C ALA A 172 -18.36 0.50 -4.86
N ASP A 173 -18.16 0.17 -6.15
CA ASP A 173 -17.63 -1.13 -6.59
C ASP A 173 -16.11 -1.25 -6.53
N ALA A 174 -15.38 -0.22 -6.06
CA ALA A 174 -13.92 -0.23 -6.07
C ALA A 174 -13.32 -1.15 -4.99
N ALA A 175 -14.03 -1.38 -3.91
CA ALA A 175 -13.59 -2.27 -2.83
C ALA A 175 -14.75 -2.76 -1.97
N GLU A 176 -14.56 -3.94 -1.40
CA GLU A 176 -15.46 -4.60 -0.45
C GLU A 176 -14.78 -4.70 0.92
N LEU A 177 -15.51 -4.37 2.00
CA LEU A 177 -15.07 -4.63 3.37
C LEU A 177 -15.67 -5.96 3.83
N VAL A 178 -14.80 -6.91 4.18
CA VAL A 178 -15.15 -8.20 4.77
C VAL A 178 -14.83 -8.16 6.26
N ASP A 179 -15.85 -8.34 7.10
CA ASP A 179 -15.64 -8.49 8.54
C ASP A 179 -15.15 -9.90 8.85
N LEU A 180 -14.03 -10.01 9.54
CA LEU A 180 -13.40 -11.27 9.93
C LEU A 180 -13.79 -11.67 11.38
N SER A 181 -14.92 -11.20 11.87
CA SER A 181 -15.43 -11.51 13.23
C SER A 181 -15.63 -13.02 13.48
#